data_530a058d9c67e5e0a003ee4dc51d438e
#
_entry.id   530a058d9c67e5e0a003ee4dc51d438e
#
_cell.length_a   1.000
_cell.length_b   1.000
_cell.length_c   1.000
_cell.angle_alpha   90.00
_cell.angle_beta   90.00
_cell.angle_gamma   90.00
#
_symmetry.space_group_name_H-M   'P 1'
#
loop_
_entity.id
_entity.type
_entity.pdbx_description
1 polymer ?
#
loop_
_entity_poly.entity_id
_entity_poly.type
_entity_poly.pdbx_seq_one_letter_code
_entity_poly.pdbx_strand_id
1 'polypeptide(L)'
;VLGPFHVENGPVLENGADTCLDGKGEPLVVHGKVRSVEGAPIEGARLDVWQCNDDGFYDVQQKGIQPDFNLRGIFHSQKDGGYWFRAVKPRPYPIPDDGPVGMLLKKLGRHPNRPAHLHYIVGADGYEEITTHIFVPDDIYIDSDAVFGVKESLLADFIKVDDPVRAEKFNVANPFWEVEFNFVLAPKSG
;
A
#
# COMPACT_ATOMS: atom_id res chain seq x y z
N VAL A 1 -9.19 -4.24 -6.41
CA VAL A 1 -8.63 -4.70 -7.69
C VAL A 1 -7.17 -5.08 -7.48
N LEU A 2 -6.78 -6.32 -7.80
CA LEU A 2 -5.41 -6.83 -7.60
C LEU A 2 -4.36 -6.02 -8.39
N GLY A 3 -4.73 -5.58 -9.58
CA GLY A 3 -3.80 -4.91 -10.50
C GLY A 3 -2.80 -5.87 -11.17
N PRO A 4 -2.08 -5.42 -12.21
CA PRO A 4 -1.19 -6.29 -12.99
C PRO A 4 0.20 -6.49 -12.36
N PHE A 5 0.52 -5.80 -11.26
CA PHE A 5 1.87 -5.78 -10.67
C PHE A 5 1.97 -6.55 -9.35
N HIS A 6 0.92 -7.26 -8.94
CA HIS A 6 1.01 -8.18 -7.80
C HIS A 6 1.97 -9.33 -8.13
N VAL A 7 2.74 -9.74 -7.13
CA VAL A 7 3.66 -10.89 -7.21
C VAL A 7 3.27 -11.87 -6.11
N GLU A 8 2.93 -13.09 -6.49
CA GLU A 8 2.72 -14.18 -5.53
C GLU A 8 4.02 -14.51 -4.78
N ASN A 9 3.90 -14.90 -3.53
CA ASN A 9 5.04 -15.33 -2.70
C ASN A 9 6.11 -14.24 -2.49
N GLY A 10 5.66 -13.01 -2.23
CA GLY A 10 6.54 -11.93 -1.77
C GLY A 10 7.28 -12.30 -0.47
N PRO A 11 8.31 -11.53 -0.08
CA PRO A 11 9.09 -11.81 1.13
C PRO A 11 8.22 -11.64 2.38
N VAL A 12 8.26 -12.63 3.28
CA VAL A 12 7.67 -12.53 4.61
C VAL A 12 8.62 -11.75 5.50
N LEU A 13 8.15 -10.67 6.06
CA LEU A 13 8.94 -9.71 6.83
C LEU A 13 8.39 -9.56 8.25
N GLU A 14 9.29 -9.25 9.18
CA GLU A 14 8.90 -8.91 10.55
C GLU A 14 8.28 -7.51 10.61
N ASN A 15 7.38 -7.29 11.57
CA ASN A 15 6.85 -5.95 11.84
C ASN A 15 8.00 -4.96 12.08
N GLY A 16 7.91 -3.80 11.44
CA GLY A 16 8.95 -2.78 11.46
C GLY A 16 10.02 -2.90 10.37
N ALA A 17 9.99 -3.95 9.55
CA ALA A 17 10.91 -4.05 8.42
C ALA A 17 10.70 -2.91 7.42
N ASP A 18 11.77 -2.58 6.70
CA ASP A 18 11.73 -1.61 5.61
C ASP A 18 11.51 -2.34 4.28
N THR A 19 10.47 -1.96 3.57
CA THR A 19 10.19 -2.50 2.24
C THR A 19 10.94 -1.75 1.14
N CYS A 20 11.46 -0.54 1.43
CA CYS A 20 12.24 0.24 0.49
C CYS A 20 13.69 -0.27 0.45
N LEU A 21 14.04 -1.01 -0.59
CA LEU A 21 15.36 -1.65 -0.73
C LEU A 21 16.36 -0.78 -1.50
N ASP A 22 15.89 0.24 -2.23
CA ASP A 22 16.74 1.14 -3.02
C ASP A 22 17.04 2.48 -2.31
N GLY A 23 16.41 2.72 -1.16
CA GLY A 23 16.60 3.92 -0.35
C GLY A 23 16.10 5.22 -0.98
N LYS A 24 15.21 5.14 -1.97
CA LYS A 24 14.68 6.31 -2.69
C LYS A 24 13.25 6.64 -2.26
N GLY A 25 12.96 7.93 -2.15
CA GLY A 25 11.65 8.47 -1.81
C GLY A 25 11.59 9.06 -0.40
N GLU A 26 10.45 9.67 -0.08
CA GLU A 26 10.21 10.24 1.25
C GLU A 26 9.85 9.12 2.25
N PRO A 27 10.56 9.00 3.37
CA PRO A 27 10.30 7.93 4.35
C PRO A 27 8.86 7.93 4.83
N LEU A 28 8.27 6.73 4.94
CA LEU A 28 6.91 6.52 5.41
C LEU A 28 6.88 5.41 6.47
N VAL A 29 6.18 5.68 7.56
CA VAL A 29 5.78 4.68 8.55
C VAL A 29 4.31 4.36 8.35
N VAL A 30 4.00 3.10 8.13
CA VAL A 30 2.64 2.59 7.99
C VAL A 30 2.33 1.72 9.19
N HIS A 31 1.19 1.97 9.84
CA HIS A 31 0.75 1.14 10.95
C HIS A 31 -0.78 1.08 11.03
N GLY A 32 -1.29 0.17 11.84
CA GLY A 32 -2.72 0.01 12.07
C GLY A 32 -3.06 -1.28 12.78
N LYS A 33 -4.34 -1.65 12.73
CA LYS A 33 -4.85 -2.87 13.33
C LYS A 33 -5.74 -3.64 12.38
N VAL A 34 -5.70 -4.97 12.49
CA VAL A 34 -6.66 -5.87 11.86
C VAL A 34 -7.64 -6.35 12.93
N ARG A 35 -8.93 -6.17 12.70
CA ARG A 35 -9.99 -6.50 13.64
C ARG A 35 -11.14 -7.24 12.94
N SER A 36 -11.93 -7.98 13.72
CA SER A 36 -13.19 -8.51 13.24
C SER A 36 -14.27 -7.42 13.17
N VAL A 37 -15.40 -7.73 12.55
CA VAL A 37 -16.58 -6.83 12.53
C VAL A 37 -17.14 -6.54 13.93
N GLU A 38 -16.86 -7.40 14.93
CA GLU A 38 -17.20 -7.17 16.34
C GLU A 38 -16.16 -6.34 17.09
N GLY A 39 -15.06 -5.94 16.41
CA GLY A 39 -13.99 -5.13 16.99
C GLY A 39 -12.90 -5.92 17.70
N ALA A 40 -12.96 -7.25 17.74
CA ALA A 40 -11.92 -8.08 18.33
C ALA A 40 -10.63 -8.04 17.49
N PRO A 41 -9.43 -7.98 18.10
CA PRO A 41 -8.18 -8.05 17.38
C PRO A 41 -8.02 -9.41 16.71
N ILE A 42 -7.46 -9.42 15.50
CA ILE A 42 -7.12 -10.65 14.77
C ILE A 42 -5.60 -10.79 14.78
N GLU A 43 -5.09 -11.78 15.51
CA GLU A 43 -3.68 -12.17 15.53
C GLU A 43 -3.34 -13.00 14.29
N GLY A 44 -2.15 -12.80 13.72
CA GLY A 44 -1.65 -13.60 12.60
C GLY A 44 -2.33 -13.30 11.25
N ALA A 45 -3.17 -12.27 11.15
CA ALA A 45 -3.72 -11.87 9.86
C ALA A 45 -2.57 -11.52 8.91
N ARG A 46 -2.60 -12.11 7.71
CA ARG A 46 -1.63 -11.86 6.64
C ARG A 46 -1.97 -10.56 5.93
N LEU A 47 -0.99 -9.65 5.84
CA LEU A 47 -1.07 -8.43 5.08
C LEU A 47 0.00 -8.50 3.98
N ASP A 48 -0.42 -8.68 2.74
CA ASP A 48 0.44 -8.61 1.56
C ASP A 48 0.37 -7.20 0.99
N VAL A 49 1.50 -6.49 0.98
CA VAL A 49 1.55 -5.08 0.61
C VAL A 49 2.49 -4.86 -0.57
N TRP A 50 2.11 -3.94 -1.47
CA TRP A 50 2.98 -3.52 -2.57
C TRP A 50 2.61 -2.12 -3.05
N GLN A 51 3.60 -1.41 -3.56
CA GLN A 51 3.46 -0.08 -4.13
C GLN A 51 4.52 0.18 -5.20
N CYS A 52 4.34 1.24 -5.99
CA CYS A 52 5.38 1.75 -6.87
C CYS A 52 6.47 2.51 -6.08
N ASN A 53 7.66 2.64 -6.69
CA ASN A 53 8.74 3.47 -6.16
C ASN A 53 8.49 4.98 -6.39
N ASP A 54 9.45 5.82 -6.01
CA ASP A 54 9.37 7.28 -6.13
C ASP A 54 9.30 7.77 -7.59
N ASP A 55 9.71 6.96 -8.55
CA ASP A 55 9.60 7.24 -9.99
C ASP A 55 8.27 6.75 -10.60
N GLY A 56 7.39 6.11 -9.82
CA GLY A 56 6.09 5.61 -10.27
C GLY A 56 6.15 4.24 -10.96
N PHE A 57 7.17 3.42 -10.70
CA PHE A 57 7.32 2.08 -11.26
C PHE A 57 7.34 1.00 -10.19
N TYR A 58 6.77 -0.14 -10.50
CA TYR A 58 6.92 -1.36 -9.71
C TYR A 58 8.22 -2.09 -10.11
N ASP A 59 8.79 -2.85 -9.17
CA ASP A 59 10.01 -3.63 -9.38
C ASP A 59 9.94 -4.55 -10.61
N VAL A 60 8.79 -5.18 -10.85
CA VAL A 60 8.54 -6.05 -12.02
C VAL A 60 8.61 -5.33 -13.37
N GLN A 61 8.42 -4.01 -13.37
CA GLN A 61 8.56 -3.16 -14.57
C GLN A 61 10.01 -2.75 -14.83
N GLN A 62 10.86 -2.80 -13.82
CA GLN A 62 12.25 -2.32 -13.86
C GLN A 62 13.25 -3.38 -13.40
N LYS A 63 13.12 -4.60 -13.93
CA LYS A 63 14.06 -5.70 -13.64
C LYS A 63 15.50 -5.29 -13.92
N GLY A 64 16.39 -5.50 -12.93
CA GLY A 64 17.79 -5.11 -13.00
C GLY A 64 18.07 -3.61 -12.81
N ILE A 65 17.05 -2.79 -12.58
CA ILE A 65 17.15 -1.35 -12.23
C ILE A 65 16.78 -1.17 -10.76
N GLN A 66 15.64 -1.70 -10.34
CA GLN A 66 15.26 -1.81 -8.94
C GLN A 66 15.69 -3.16 -8.38
N PRO A 67 15.95 -3.28 -7.06
CA PRO A 67 16.05 -4.56 -6.39
C PRO A 67 14.78 -5.39 -6.57
N ASP A 68 14.91 -6.71 -6.69
CA ASP A 68 13.77 -7.61 -6.69
C ASP A 68 12.99 -7.45 -5.37
N PHE A 69 11.66 -7.44 -5.44
CA PHE A 69 10.75 -7.21 -4.32
C PHE A 69 10.86 -5.84 -3.65
N ASN A 70 11.43 -4.83 -4.30
CA ASN A 70 11.43 -3.48 -3.78
C ASN A 70 9.99 -3.00 -3.53
N LEU A 71 9.74 -2.44 -2.34
CA LEU A 71 8.45 -1.94 -1.88
C LEU A 71 7.33 -3.01 -1.87
N ARG A 72 7.71 -4.24 -1.53
CA ARG A 72 6.81 -5.38 -1.27
C ARG A 72 7.13 -6.04 0.05
N GLY A 73 6.11 -6.59 0.67
CA GLY A 73 6.29 -7.40 1.88
C GLY A 73 5.01 -8.09 2.31
N ILE A 74 5.17 -9.21 2.98
CA ILE A 74 4.09 -9.92 3.66
C ILE A 74 4.34 -9.80 5.15
N PHE A 75 3.39 -9.21 5.86
CA PHE A 75 3.43 -9.03 7.31
C PHE A 75 2.33 -9.84 7.97
N HIS A 76 2.50 -10.11 9.27
CA HIS A 76 1.46 -10.73 10.07
C HIS A 76 1.12 -9.82 11.26
N SER A 77 -0.17 -9.66 11.51
CA SER A 77 -0.62 -8.86 12.65
C SER A 77 -0.22 -9.52 13.97
N GLN A 78 0.11 -8.68 14.96
CA GLN A 78 0.51 -9.07 16.29
C GLN A 78 -0.69 -9.51 17.13
N LYS A 79 -0.46 -9.96 18.36
CA LYS A 79 -1.49 -10.44 19.30
C LYS A 79 -2.62 -9.43 19.54
N ASP A 80 -2.32 -8.14 19.50
CA ASP A 80 -3.30 -7.06 19.66
C ASP A 80 -3.94 -6.61 18.33
N GLY A 81 -3.72 -7.38 17.27
CA GLY A 81 -4.12 -7.08 15.89
C GLY A 81 -3.22 -6.06 15.18
N GLY A 82 -2.23 -5.50 15.87
CA GLY A 82 -1.36 -4.44 15.37
C GLY A 82 -0.44 -4.92 14.24
N TYR A 83 -0.16 -4.04 13.29
CA TYR A 83 0.87 -4.22 12.28
C TYR A 83 1.58 -2.90 12.02
N TRP A 84 2.82 -2.93 11.58
CA TRP A 84 3.53 -1.76 11.12
C TRP A 84 4.73 -2.13 10.25
N PHE A 85 5.09 -1.23 9.34
CA PHE A 85 6.28 -1.38 8.49
C PHE A 85 6.76 -0.01 8.01
N ARG A 86 7.95 0.02 7.42
CA ARG A 86 8.53 1.19 6.78
C ARG A 86 8.47 1.04 5.27
N ALA A 87 8.25 2.17 4.60
CA ALA A 87 8.13 2.28 3.16
C ALA A 87 8.53 3.69 2.71
N VAL A 88 8.10 4.10 1.54
CA VAL A 88 8.15 5.49 1.09
C VAL A 88 6.74 5.99 0.76
N LYS A 89 6.52 7.30 0.85
CA LYS A 89 5.24 7.91 0.45
C LYS A 89 4.97 7.54 -1.02
N PRO A 90 3.83 6.91 -1.34
CA PRO A 90 3.55 6.48 -2.71
C PRO A 90 3.40 7.68 -3.64
N ARG A 91 3.64 7.45 -4.93
CA ARG A 91 3.48 8.42 -6.00
C ARG A 91 2.32 8.03 -6.92
N PRO A 92 1.68 9.01 -7.58
CA PRO A 92 0.78 8.69 -8.68
C PRO A 92 1.57 8.08 -9.84
N TYR A 93 0.94 7.19 -10.60
CA TYR A 93 1.59 6.57 -11.76
C TYR A 93 0.59 6.27 -12.87
N PRO A 94 1.02 6.25 -14.15
CA PRO A 94 0.18 5.83 -15.24
C PRO A 94 0.09 4.31 -15.29
N ILE A 95 -1.13 3.78 -15.53
CA ILE A 95 -1.26 2.38 -15.94
C ILE A 95 -0.68 2.21 -17.36
N PRO A 96 -0.24 0.99 -17.75
CA PRO A 96 0.20 0.74 -19.12
C PRO A 96 -0.89 1.15 -20.13
N ASP A 97 -0.52 2.04 -21.06
CA ASP A 97 -1.47 2.64 -22.02
C ASP A 97 -1.06 2.44 -23.49
N ASP A 98 -0.10 1.57 -23.74
CA ASP A 98 0.42 1.19 -25.06
C ASP A 98 -0.44 0.13 -25.79
N GLY A 99 -1.49 -0.37 -25.11
CA GLY A 99 -2.40 -1.39 -25.61
C GLY A 99 -3.87 -0.93 -25.77
N PRO A 100 -4.82 -1.88 -25.84
CA PRO A 100 -6.25 -1.59 -26.03
C PRO A 100 -6.85 -0.67 -24.97
N VAL A 101 -6.40 -0.77 -23.71
CA VAL A 101 -6.86 0.10 -22.60
C VAL A 101 -6.47 1.54 -22.86
N GLY A 102 -5.24 1.79 -23.29
CA GLY A 102 -4.77 3.15 -23.63
C GLY A 102 -5.54 3.74 -24.82
N MET A 103 -5.84 2.91 -25.84
CA MET A 103 -6.69 3.36 -26.96
C MET A 103 -8.09 3.75 -26.49
N LEU A 104 -8.68 2.99 -25.55
CA LEU A 104 -9.99 3.30 -24.98
C LEU A 104 -9.93 4.61 -24.17
N LEU A 105 -8.94 4.77 -23.30
CA LEU A 105 -8.75 6.00 -22.51
C LEU A 105 -8.63 7.23 -23.42
N LYS A 106 -7.82 7.16 -24.47
CA LYS A 106 -7.68 8.24 -25.46
C LYS A 106 -9.01 8.59 -26.15
N LYS A 107 -9.81 7.57 -26.55
CA LYS A 107 -11.14 7.80 -27.15
C LYS A 107 -12.13 8.44 -26.17
N LEU A 108 -12.00 8.16 -24.88
CA LEU A 108 -12.83 8.73 -23.81
C LEU A 108 -12.31 10.09 -23.33
N GLY A 109 -11.19 10.59 -23.84
CA GLY A 109 -10.55 11.82 -23.36
C GLY A 109 -10.04 11.71 -21.93
N ARG A 110 -9.70 10.50 -21.46
CA ARG A 110 -9.21 10.24 -20.10
C ARG A 110 -7.70 10.02 -20.09
N HIS A 111 -7.05 10.45 -19.00
CA HIS A 111 -5.65 10.16 -18.71
C HIS A 111 -5.46 8.73 -18.14
N PRO A 112 -4.25 8.15 -18.22
CA PRO A 112 -3.96 6.82 -17.67
C PRO A 112 -3.57 6.83 -16.19
N ASN A 113 -3.48 7.99 -15.54
CA ASN A 113 -2.90 8.10 -14.20
C ASN A 113 -3.83 7.57 -13.12
N ARG A 114 -3.24 6.91 -12.14
CA ARG A 114 -3.85 6.57 -10.87
C ARG A 114 -3.30 7.47 -9.76
N PRO A 115 -4.11 7.85 -8.77
CA PRO A 115 -3.62 8.55 -7.59
C PRO A 115 -2.64 7.68 -6.80
N ALA A 116 -1.78 8.31 -6.00
CA ALA A 116 -0.84 7.64 -5.11
C ALA A 116 -1.55 6.70 -4.14
N HIS A 117 -1.09 5.45 -4.04
CA HIS A 117 -1.72 4.43 -3.20
C HIS A 117 -0.78 3.29 -2.81
N LEU A 118 -1.14 2.61 -1.71
CA LEU A 118 -0.60 1.31 -1.34
C LEU A 118 -1.65 0.24 -1.61
N HIS A 119 -1.22 -0.88 -2.18
CA HIS A 119 -2.06 -2.07 -2.35
C HIS A 119 -1.99 -2.98 -1.12
N TYR A 120 -3.09 -3.67 -0.85
CA TYR A 120 -3.19 -4.66 0.20
C TYR A 120 -4.02 -5.88 -0.24
N ILE A 121 -3.55 -7.07 0.16
CA ILE A 121 -4.40 -8.23 0.39
C ILE A 121 -4.33 -8.53 1.88
N VAL A 122 -5.48 -8.55 2.54
CA VAL A 122 -5.56 -8.82 3.99
C VAL A 122 -6.50 -9.97 4.24
N GLY A 123 -6.03 -11.01 4.92
CA GLY A 123 -6.81 -12.19 5.22
C GLY A 123 -6.33 -12.91 6.47
N ALA A 124 -7.21 -13.71 7.07
CA ALA A 124 -6.90 -14.56 8.20
C ALA A 124 -7.74 -15.84 8.15
N ASP A 125 -7.32 -16.87 8.87
CA ASP A 125 -8.07 -18.12 8.98
C ASP A 125 -9.44 -17.85 9.59
N GLY A 126 -10.51 -18.34 8.93
CA GLY A 126 -11.89 -18.13 9.34
C GLY A 126 -12.50 -16.79 8.91
N TYR A 127 -11.75 -15.93 8.23
CA TYR A 127 -12.22 -14.62 7.76
C TYR A 127 -12.17 -14.50 6.24
N GLU A 128 -13.07 -13.69 5.68
CA GLU A 128 -13.03 -13.32 4.27
C GLU A 128 -11.79 -12.48 3.97
N GLU A 129 -11.09 -12.83 2.90
CA GLU A 129 -9.94 -12.05 2.42
C GLU A 129 -10.41 -10.81 1.65
N ILE A 130 -9.77 -9.68 1.88
CA ILE A 130 -10.02 -8.44 1.16
C ILE A 130 -8.82 -8.05 0.31
N THR A 131 -9.07 -7.64 -0.94
CA THR A 131 -8.09 -6.99 -1.82
C THR A 131 -8.48 -5.53 -1.97
N THR A 132 -7.63 -4.62 -1.50
CA THR A 132 -7.95 -3.20 -1.42
C THR A 132 -6.73 -2.29 -1.68
N HIS A 133 -6.95 -0.98 -1.58
CA HIS A 133 -5.93 0.06 -1.62
C HIS A 133 -6.17 1.05 -0.49
N ILE A 134 -5.14 1.79 -0.09
CA ILE A 134 -5.30 3.05 0.63
C ILE A 134 -4.71 4.17 -0.23
N PHE A 135 -5.39 5.30 -0.30
CA PHE A 135 -5.06 6.41 -1.18
C PHE A 135 -4.60 7.63 -0.40
N VAL A 136 -3.70 8.41 -1.01
CA VAL A 136 -3.29 9.73 -0.53
C VAL A 136 -4.36 10.76 -0.92
N PRO A 137 -5.06 11.42 0.04
CA PRO A 137 -6.25 12.22 -0.25
C PRO A 137 -5.99 13.49 -1.05
N ASP A 138 -4.80 14.07 -0.94
CA ASP A 138 -4.39 15.31 -1.62
C ASP A 138 -3.71 15.07 -2.99
N ASP A 139 -3.80 13.84 -3.53
CA ASP A 139 -3.28 13.54 -4.85
C ASP A 139 -4.14 14.19 -5.95
N ILE A 140 -3.46 14.75 -6.97
CA ILE A 140 -4.11 15.48 -8.06
C ILE A 140 -5.05 14.62 -8.93
N TYR A 141 -4.93 13.30 -8.87
CA TYR A 141 -5.74 12.35 -9.63
C TYR A 141 -6.82 11.68 -8.78
N ILE A 142 -7.05 12.12 -7.53
CA ILE A 142 -7.96 11.45 -6.60
C ILE A 142 -9.40 11.36 -7.13
N ASP A 143 -9.87 12.40 -7.80
CA ASP A 143 -11.22 12.46 -8.38
C ASP A 143 -11.31 11.89 -9.80
N SER A 144 -10.19 11.45 -10.38
CA SER A 144 -10.10 11.05 -11.79
C SER A 144 -9.36 9.74 -12.03
N ASP A 145 -9.20 8.91 -11.00
CA ASP A 145 -8.50 7.60 -11.10
C ASP A 145 -8.87 6.85 -12.37
N ALA A 146 -7.85 6.48 -13.15
CA ALA A 146 -8.01 5.80 -14.43
C ALA A 146 -8.85 4.51 -14.34
N VAL A 147 -8.85 3.85 -13.17
CA VAL A 147 -9.57 2.58 -12.92
C VAL A 147 -10.74 2.72 -11.95
N PHE A 148 -11.12 3.93 -11.56
CA PHE A 148 -12.26 4.19 -10.67
C PHE A 148 -12.16 3.46 -9.31
N GLY A 149 -10.95 3.27 -8.79
CA GLY A 149 -10.70 2.50 -7.58
C GLY A 149 -10.90 3.29 -6.29
N VAL A 150 -10.95 4.63 -6.35
CA VAL A 150 -11.06 5.50 -5.19
C VAL A 150 -12.45 5.42 -4.57
N LYS A 151 -12.47 5.27 -3.24
CA LYS A 151 -13.66 5.39 -2.39
C LYS A 151 -13.28 6.20 -1.16
N GLU A 152 -14.21 6.96 -0.62
CA GLU A 152 -13.99 7.79 0.57
C GLU A 152 -13.43 6.97 1.76
N SER A 153 -13.95 5.76 1.96
CA SER A 153 -13.49 4.84 3.02
C SER A 153 -12.06 4.28 2.84
N LEU A 154 -11.42 4.57 1.70
CA LEU A 154 -10.05 4.14 1.38
C LEU A 154 -9.06 5.31 1.39
N LEU A 155 -9.54 6.52 1.68
CA LEU A 155 -8.67 7.67 1.90
C LEU A 155 -8.03 7.55 3.29
N ALA A 156 -6.72 7.74 3.37
CA ALA A 156 -5.98 7.66 4.62
C ALA A 156 -5.15 8.93 4.82
N ASP A 157 -5.12 9.46 6.03
CA ASP A 157 -4.38 10.68 6.36
C ASP A 157 -2.87 10.41 6.42
N PHE A 158 -2.15 10.86 5.41
CA PHE A 158 -0.68 10.85 5.39
C PHE A 158 -0.18 12.13 6.05
N ILE A 159 0.30 12.00 7.28
CA ILE A 159 0.74 13.13 8.11
C ILE A 159 2.26 13.27 8.02
N LYS A 160 2.74 14.46 7.68
CA LYS A 160 4.18 14.76 7.75
C LYS A 160 4.59 15.05 9.18
N VAL A 161 5.51 14.25 9.70
CA VAL A 161 6.02 14.30 11.07
C VAL A 161 7.45 14.85 11.04
N ASP A 162 7.67 15.96 11.77
CA ASP A 162 9.00 16.52 12.04
C ASP A 162 9.28 16.38 13.54
N ASP A 163 9.71 15.17 13.94
CA ASP A 163 10.00 14.80 15.32
C ASP A 163 11.17 13.80 15.35
N PRO A 164 12.38 14.27 15.68
CA PRO A 164 13.56 13.40 15.70
C PRO A 164 13.46 12.21 16.66
N VAL A 165 12.75 12.35 17.77
CA VAL A 165 12.59 11.26 18.76
C VAL A 165 11.70 10.15 18.20
N ARG A 166 10.61 10.54 17.52
CA ARG A 166 9.75 9.57 16.83
C ARG A 166 10.47 8.93 15.64
N ALA A 167 11.24 9.71 14.88
CA ALA A 167 12.03 9.19 13.76
C ALA A 167 13.04 8.13 14.23
N GLU A 168 13.75 8.38 15.34
CA GLU A 168 14.66 7.43 15.95
C GLU A 168 13.93 6.15 16.38
N LYS A 169 12.77 6.27 17.03
CA LYS A 169 11.94 5.14 17.47
C LYS A 169 11.57 4.21 16.32
N PHE A 170 11.23 4.77 15.15
CA PHE A 170 10.87 4.00 13.97
C PHE A 170 12.06 3.68 13.06
N ASN A 171 13.25 4.15 13.40
CA ASN A 171 14.45 4.00 12.59
C ASN A 171 14.26 4.50 11.15
N VAL A 172 13.74 5.72 11.01
CA VAL A 172 13.54 6.44 9.74
C VAL A 172 14.24 7.80 9.79
N ALA A 173 14.51 8.37 8.62
CA ALA A 173 15.01 9.74 8.53
C ALA A 173 13.94 10.75 8.98
N ASN A 174 14.35 11.87 9.58
CA ASN A 174 13.48 12.97 9.94
C ASN A 174 13.64 14.12 8.91
N PRO A 175 12.55 14.74 8.40
CA PRO A 175 11.15 14.41 8.64
C PRO A 175 10.70 13.17 7.85
N PHE A 176 9.59 12.55 8.30
CA PHE A 176 8.99 11.39 7.66
C PHE A 176 7.46 11.55 7.53
N TRP A 177 6.84 10.68 6.75
CA TRP A 177 5.39 10.56 6.67
C TRP A 177 4.91 9.43 7.57
N GLU A 178 3.72 9.57 8.11
CA GLU A 178 3.06 8.55 8.92
C GLU A 178 1.63 8.38 8.45
N VAL A 179 1.17 7.13 8.36
CA VAL A 179 -0.23 6.80 8.04
C VAL A 179 -0.71 5.68 8.94
N GLU A 180 -1.88 5.87 9.55
CA GLU A 180 -2.60 4.82 10.25
C GLU A 180 -3.78 4.36 9.39
N PHE A 181 -3.90 3.03 9.21
CA PHE A 181 -5.07 2.45 8.57
C PHE A 181 -5.47 1.13 9.24
N ASN A 182 -6.75 1.00 9.57
CA ASN A 182 -7.29 -0.17 10.26
C ASN A 182 -8.13 -1.01 9.29
N PHE A 183 -7.92 -2.32 9.29
CA PHE A 183 -8.69 -3.27 8.48
C PHE A 183 -9.71 -4.00 9.34
N VAL A 184 -10.90 -4.20 8.78
CA VAL A 184 -11.98 -4.97 9.41
C VAL A 184 -12.32 -6.13 8.50
N LEU A 185 -12.23 -7.37 9.04
CA LEU A 185 -12.53 -8.60 8.32
C LEU A 185 -13.84 -9.19 8.80
N ALA A 186 -14.67 -9.59 7.85
CA ALA A 186 -15.88 -10.36 8.12
C ALA A 186 -15.54 -11.86 8.27
N PRO A 187 -16.21 -12.61 9.16
CA PRO A 187 -16.05 -14.05 9.22
C PRO A 187 -16.54 -14.69 7.91
N LYS A 188 -15.91 -15.81 7.50
CA LYS A 188 -16.37 -16.58 6.35
C LYS A 188 -17.78 -17.08 6.61
N SER A 189 -18.64 -16.94 5.61
CA SER A 189 -19.94 -17.59 5.60
C SER A 189 -19.75 -19.11 5.60
N GLY A 190 -20.34 -19.82 6.55
CA GLY A 190 -20.28 -21.27 6.65
C GLY A 190 -21.03 -21.96 5.50
#